data_b55d35992793f92e04e2e68b64ae84e6
#
_entry.id   b55d35992793f92e04e2e68b64ae84e6
#
_cell.length_a   1.000
_cell.length_b   1.000
_cell.length_c   1.000
_cell.angle_alpha   90.00
_cell.angle_beta   90.00
_cell.angle_gamma   90.00
#
_symmetry.space_group_name_H-M   'P 1'
#
loop_
_entity.id
_entity.type
_entity.pdbx_description
1 polymer ?
#
loop_
_entity_poly.entity_id
_entity_poly.type
_entity_poly.pdbx_seq_one_letter_code
_entity_poly.pdbx_strand_id
1 'polypeptide(L)'
;MKPLSRWGWGVALLLAAGMGLVLAFVLSLLAQGPSRYERHFVWLFWLNVAVATLLMLFIVGAGTRLSMRYRQGKFGSRLLLKLAGIFALVGVLPGALIYMVSYQFVSRSIEAWFDTRVERALDAGLALGKDTLDALAADLVAKTRTAAERLGEPNAKTNTLVLERLREQLGADEVTLLGADGRVQVTTGASPQFGADRPAAPLLKRARQDRAASQLEGLEDEIGATPGSAARARALAVVPSASLSLSAEDRYLMVVQALPRALTGNALVVQAAYREYQQRILAREGLRRMYIGTLTLTLVLSVFGAVLLAVVLGNQMARPLLMLAEGVRQVAAGDLGAKP
;
A
#
# COMPACT_ATOMS: atom_id res chain seq x y z
N MET A 1 -19.14 -53.84 15.22
CA MET A 1 -19.12 -52.78 14.15
C MET A 1 -19.60 -51.42 14.69
N LYS A 2 -18.93 -50.69 15.57
CA LYS A 2 -19.60 -49.43 16.01
C LYS A 2 -18.75 -48.21 16.40
N PRO A 3 -17.47 -48.14 16.65
CA PRO A 3 -16.89 -46.83 16.96
C PRO A 3 -16.20 -46.13 15.77
N LEU A 4 -15.84 -46.82 14.68
CA LEU A 4 -15.10 -46.21 13.55
C LEU A 4 -16.01 -45.42 12.59
N SER A 5 -17.29 -45.76 12.47
CA SER A 5 -18.26 -45.05 11.62
C SER A 5 -18.51 -43.62 12.14
N ARG A 6 -18.64 -43.41 13.43
CA ARG A 6 -18.88 -42.06 14.02
C ARG A 6 -17.68 -41.13 13.90
N TRP A 7 -16.45 -41.67 13.99
CA TRP A 7 -15.24 -40.91 13.82
C TRP A 7 -14.96 -40.56 12.34
N GLY A 8 -15.22 -41.50 11.41
CA GLY A 8 -15.09 -41.25 9.98
C GLY A 8 -16.05 -40.14 9.50
N TRP A 9 -17.29 -40.15 10.00
CA TRP A 9 -18.25 -39.07 9.70
C TRP A 9 -17.86 -37.75 10.33
N GLY A 10 -17.30 -37.71 11.54
CA GLY A 10 -16.78 -36.50 12.17
C GLY A 10 -15.64 -35.87 11.39
N VAL A 11 -14.72 -36.69 10.89
CA VAL A 11 -13.59 -36.22 10.07
C VAL A 11 -14.07 -35.78 8.68
N ALA A 12 -15.00 -36.49 8.05
CA ALA A 12 -15.58 -36.08 6.77
C ALA A 12 -16.33 -34.73 6.88
N LEU A 13 -17.08 -34.52 7.98
CA LEU A 13 -17.73 -33.25 8.28
C LEU A 13 -16.72 -32.12 8.53
N LEU A 14 -15.63 -32.41 9.22
CA LEU A 14 -14.55 -31.41 9.46
C LEU A 14 -13.82 -31.02 8.16
N LEU A 15 -13.61 -31.99 7.26
CA LEU A 15 -13.08 -31.74 5.92
C LEU A 15 -14.04 -30.90 5.06
N ALA A 16 -15.32 -31.28 5.07
CA ALA A 16 -16.35 -30.56 4.32
C ALA A 16 -16.52 -29.12 4.85
N ALA A 17 -16.48 -28.94 6.18
CA ALA A 17 -16.52 -27.62 6.80
C ALA A 17 -15.27 -26.79 6.48
N GLY A 18 -14.08 -27.39 6.53
CA GLY A 18 -12.82 -26.73 6.15
C GLY A 18 -12.79 -26.32 4.68
N MET A 19 -13.25 -27.21 3.79
CA MET A 19 -13.35 -26.92 2.35
C MET A 19 -14.42 -25.85 2.08
N GLY A 20 -15.56 -25.90 2.77
CA GLY A 20 -16.61 -24.88 2.69
C GLY A 20 -16.10 -23.50 3.15
N LEU A 21 -15.30 -23.44 4.20
CA LEU A 21 -14.70 -22.23 4.72
C LEU A 21 -13.65 -21.62 3.74
N VAL A 22 -12.83 -22.47 3.12
CA VAL A 22 -11.88 -22.02 2.07
C VAL A 22 -12.63 -21.48 0.87
N LEU A 23 -13.69 -22.18 0.45
CA LEU A 23 -14.53 -21.76 -0.69
C LEU A 23 -15.26 -20.46 -0.38
N ALA A 24 -15.81 -20.30 0.83
CA ALA A 24 -16.44 -19.06 1.29
C ALA A 24 -15.43 -17.90 1.36
N PHE A 25 -14.20 -18.17 1.77
CA PHE A 25 -13.11 -17.20 1.77
C PHE A 25 -12.75 -16.76 0.37
N VAL A 26 -12.55 -17.69 -0.57
CA VAL A 26 -12.25 -17.42 -1.98
C VAL A 26 -13.41 -16.67 -2.66
N LEU A 27 -14.65 -17.06 -2.41
CA LEU A 27 -15.84 -16.38 -2.94
C LEU A 27 -16.01 -14.98 -2.35
N SER A 28 -15.74 -14.80 -1.07
CA SER A 28 -15.71 -13.47 -0.42
C SER A 28 -14.64 -12.55 -1.02
N LEU A 29 -13.52 -13.12 -1.43
CA LEU A 29 -12.45 -12.43 -2.15
C LEU A 29 -12.86 -11.94 -3.55
N LEU A 30 -13.60 -12.78 -4.27
CA LEU A 30 -14.06 -12.45 -5.64
C LEU A 30 -15.25 -11.48 -5.66
N ALA A 31 -16.07 -11.47 -4.64
CA ALA A 31 -17.34 -10.73 -4.62
C ALA A 31 -17.24 -9.29 -4.07
N GLN A 32 -16.14 -8.88 -3.47
CA GLN A 32 -16.04 -7.59 -2.78
C GLN A 32 -14.96 -6.70 -3.37
N GLY A 33 -15.36 -5.53 -3.87
CA GLY A 33 -14.47 -4.45 -4.27
C GLY A 33 -13.61 -3.93 -3.09
N PRO A 34 -12.54 -3.17 -3.38
CA PRO A 34 -11.44 -2.88 -2.43
C PRO A 34 -11.85 -2.19 -1.11
N SER A 35 -12.99 -1.52 -1.04
CA SER A 35 -13.37 -0.67 0.10
C SER A 35 -14.04 -1.37 1.29
N ARG A 36 -14.57 -2.59 1.13
CA ARG A 36 -15.18 -3.35 2.23
C ARG A 36 -14.27 -4.43 2.82
N TYR A 37 -13.15 -4.64 2.21
CA TYR A 37 -12.23 -5.72 2.48
C TYR A 37 -11.52 -5.61 3.84
N GLU A 38 -11.15 -4.40 4.25
CA GLU A 38 -10.31 -4.19 5.43
C GLU A 38 -10.96 -4.62 6.75
N ARG A 39 -12.27 -4.46 6.90
CA ARG A 39 -12.95 -4.73 8.19
C ARG A 39 -13.16 -6.21 8.48
N HIS A 40 -13.37 -7.07 7.45
CA HIS A 40 -13.66 -8.49 7.63
C HIS A 40 -12.45 -9.40 7.38
N PHE A 41 -11.41 -8.88 6.73
CA PHE A 41 -10.20 -9.63 6.39
C PHE A 41 -9.48 -10.16 7.64
N VAL A 42 -9.33 -9.35 8.66
CA VAL A 42 -8.62 -9.74 9.89
C VAL A 42 -9.31 -10.91 10.58
N TRP A 43 -10.64 -10.88 10.65
CA TRP A 43 -11.41 -11.96 11.27
C TRP A 43 -11.38 -13.27 10.45
N LEU A 44 -11.53 -13.16 9.13
CA LEU A 44 -11.45 -14.32 8.22
C LEU A 44 -10.03 -14.93 8.22
N PHE A 45 -9.00 -14.11 8.27
CA PHE A 45 -7.63 -14.59 8.39
C PHE A 45 -7.41 -15.39 9.67
N TRP A 46 -7.82 -14.87 10.82
CA TRP A 46 -7.71 -15.59 12.10
C TRP A 46 -8.54 -16.86 12.14
N LEU A 47 -9.72 -16.87 11.54
CA LEU A 47 -10.55 -18.05 11.41
C LEU A 47 -9.84 -19.14 10.59
N ASN A 48 -9.22 -18.77 9.46
CA ASN A 48 -8.44 -19.69 8.64
C ASN A 48 -7.21 -20.23 9.38
N VAL A 49 -6.50 -19.37 10.13
CA VAL A 49 -5.37 -19.79 10.98
C VAL A 49 -5.85 -20.78 12.06
N ALA A 50 -6.99 -20.54 12.68
CA ALA A 50 -7.57 -21.45 13.67
C ALA A 50 -7.92 -22.82 13.06
N VAL A 51 -8.54 -22.84 11.88
CA VAL A 51 -8.86 -24.08 11.14
C VAL A 51 -7.58 -24.83 10.76
N ALA A 52 -6.58 -24.12 10.20
CA ALA A 52 -5.30 -24.73 9.84
C ALA A 52 -4.57 -25.33 11.05
N THR A 53 -4.58 -24.61 12.17
CA THR A 53 -3.98 -25.08 13.43
C THR A 53 -4.70 -26.33 13.96
N LEU A 54 -6.01 -26.36 13.91
CA LEU A 54 -6.82 -27.51 14.35
C LEU A 54 -6.58 -28.73 13.45
N LEU A 55 -6.48 -28.55 12.13
CA LEU A 55 -6.13 -29.60 11.18
C LEU A 55 -4.70 -30.11 11.41
N MET A 56 -3.75 -29.22 11.68
CA MET A 56 -2.37 -29.57 11.98
C MET A 56 -2.27 -30.39 13.28
N LEU A 57 -2.97 -29.98 14.33
CA LEU A 57 -3.07 -30.76 15.59
C LEU A 57 -3.63 -32.14 15.37
N PHE A 58 -4.64 -32.26 14.48
CA PHE A 58 -5.22 -33.56 14.15
C PHE A 58 -4.22 -34.47 13.42
N ILE A 59 -3.46 -33.92 12.44
CA ILE A 59 -2.40 -34.66 11.73
C ILE A 59 -1.35 -35.14 12.71
N VAL A 60 -0.86 -34.27 13.58
CA VAL A 60 0.14 -34.60 14.61
C VAL A 60 -0.40 -35.67 15.58
N GLY A 61 -1.66 -35.52 16.02
CA GLY A 61 -2.34 -36.49 16.89
C GLY A 61 -2.53 -37.86 16.23
N ALA A 62 -2.86 -37.91 14.94
CA ALA A 62 -2.96 -39.15 14.19
C ALA A 62 -1.58 -39.81 14.01
N GLY A 63 -0.56 -39.01 13.68
CA GLY A 63 0.85 -39.48 13.56
C GLY A 63 1.40 -40.03 14.87
N THR A 64 1.19 -39.33 15.99
CA THR A 64 1.63 -39.80 17.31
C THR A 64 0.91 -41.09 17.74
N ARG A 65 -0.41 -41.17 17.48
CA ARG A 65 -1.18 -42.43 17.73
C ARG A 65 -0.62 -43.59 16.90
N LEU A 66 -0.33 -43.38 15.63
CA LEU A 66 0.19 -44.38 14.74
C LEU A 66 1.62 -44.81 15.18
N SER A 67 2.46 -43.86 15.57
CA SER A 67 3.81 -44.11 16.12
C SER A 67 3.77 -44.87 17.45
N MET A 68 2.84 -44.52 18.36
CA MET A 68 2.64 -45.28 19.62
C MET A 68 2.21 -46.73 19.37
N ARG A 69 1.28 -46.98 18.42
CA ARG A 69 0.87 -48.33 18.03
C ARG A 69 2.04 -49.13 17.44
N TYR A 70 2.90 -48.50 16.69
CA TYR A 70 4.12 -49.08 16.17
C TYR A 70 5.10 -49.48 17.30
N ARG A 71 5.33 -48.58 18.27
CA ARG A 71 6.17 -48.86 19.44
C ARG A 71 5.63 -49.98 20.36
N GLN A 72 4.31 -50.15 20.43
CA GLN A 72 3.65 -51.20 21.20
C GLN A 72 3.68 -52.59 20.54
N GLY A 73 4.33 -52.71 19.36
CA GLY A 73 4.55 -54.02 18.70
C GLY A 73 3.27 -54.74 18.25
N LYS A 74 2.13 -54.03 18.11
CA LYS A 74 0.88 -54.62 17.71
C LYS A 74 0.98 -55.23 16.31
N PHE A 75 0.53 -56.47 16.17
CA PHE A 75 0.60 -57.23 14.92
C PHE A 75 -0.02 -56.42 13.77
N GLY A 76 0.71 -56.30 12.65
CA GLY A 76 0.25 -55.54 11.47
C GLY A 76 0.55 -54.01 11.51
N SER A 77 1.03 -53.45 12.63
CA SER A 77 1.34 -52.01 12.72
C SER A 77 2.47 -51.55 11.77
N ARG A 78 3.46 -52.45 11.48
CA ARG A 78 4.53 -52.19 10.52
C ARG A 78 4.02 -52.06 9.08
N LEU A 79 3.09 -52.95 8.68
CA LEU A 79 2.48 -52.92 7.35
C LEU A 79 1.66 -51.66 7.17
N LEU A 80 0.82 -51.33 8.18
CA LEU A 80 -0.04 -50.15 8.16
C LEU A 80 0.76 -48.86 8.10
N LEU A 81 1.88 -48.77 8.85
CA LEU A 81 2.78 -47.61 8.81
C LEU A 81 3.47 -47.45 7.45
N LYS A 82 3.95 -48.55 6.84
CA LYS A 82 4.56 -48.50 5.51
C LYS A 82 3.56 -48.08 4.45
N LEU A 83 2.34 -48.65 4.48
CA LEU A 83 1.28 -48.32 3.52
C LEU A 83 0.82 -46.87 3.67
N ALA A 84 0.55 -46.43 4.90
CA ALA A 84 0.16 -45.05 5.19
C ALA A 84 1.28 -44.06 4.80
N GLY A 85 2.54 -44.40 5.01
CA GLY A 85 3.70 -43.59 4.61
C GLY A 85 3.80 -43.42 3.10
N ILE A 86 3.59 -44.49 2.32
CA ILE A 86 3.60 -44.45 0.85
C ILE A 86 2.46 -43.58 0.34
N PHE A 87 1.23 -43.79 0.84
CA PHE A 87 0.07 -42.99 0.41
C PHE A 87 0.19 -41.53 0.83
N ALA A 88 0.73 -41.25 2.01
CA ALA A 88 1.00 -39.89 2.45
C ALA A 88 2.06 -39.22 1.54
N LEU A 89 3.13 -39.93 1.19
CA LEU A 89 4.17 -39.40 0.29
C LEU A 89 3.58 -39.09 -1.09
N VAL A 90 2.84 -40.02 -1.67
CA VAL A 90 2.20 -39.85 -3.00
C VAL A 90 1.20 -38.70 -2.99
N GLY A 91 0.47 -38.48 -1.89
CA GLY A 91 -0.50 -37.38 -1.78
C GLY A 91 0.12 -36.02 -1.46
N VAL A 92 1.15 -35.99 -0.60
CA VAL A 92 1.77 -34.74 -0.14
C VAL A 92 2.76 -34.16 -1.15
N LEU A 93 3.52 -35.02 -1.86
CA LEU A 93 4.59 -34.57 -2.76
C LEU A 93 4.08 -33.70 -3.93
N PRO A 94 3.01 -34.06 -4.65
CA PRO A 94 2.43 -33.20 -5.68
C PRO A 94 1.93 -31.86 -5.10
N GLY A 95 1.28 -31.89 -3.93
CA GLY A 95 0.79 -30.69 -3.24
C GLY A 95 1.93 -29.73 -2.89
N ALA A 96 3.04 -30.26 -2.37
CA ALA A 96 4.24 -29.49 -2.04
C ALA A 96 4.89 -28.88 -3.28
N LEU A 97 4.97 -29.64 -4.38
CA LEU A 97 5.49 -29.12 -5.66
C LEU A 97 4.63 -28.00 -6.22
N ILE A 98 3.31 -28.18 -6.24
CA ILE A 98 2.37 -27.13 -6.69
C ILE A 98 2.51 -25.90 -5.83
N TYR A 99 2.60 -26.06 -4.51
CA TYR A 99 2.81 -24.94 -3.59
C TYR A 99 4.10 -24.17 -3.90
N MET A 100 5.22 -24.89 -4.07
CA MET A 100 6.53 -24.29 -4.34
C MET A 100 6.53 -23.50 -5.65
N VAL A 101 5.99 -24.10 -6.72
CA VAL A 101 5.88 -23.45 -8.04
C VAL A 101 4.96 -22.24 -7.96
N SER A 102 3.78 -22.37 -7.34
CA SER A 102 2.83 -21.29 -7.20
C SER A 102 3.38 -20.15 -6.36
N TYR A 103 4.05 -20.44 -5.26
CA TYR A 103 4.71 -19.44 -4.41
C TYR A 103 5.76 -18.64 -5.21
N GLN A 104 6.61 -19.34 -5.96
CA GLN A 104 7.64 -18.70 -6.76
C GLN A 104 7.05 -17.87 -7.90
N PHE A 105 6.00 -18.37 -8.55
CA PHE A 105 5.29 -17.67 -9.61
C PHE A 105 4.62 -16.39 -9.08
N VAL A 106 3.86 -16.49 -7.99
CA VAL A 106 3.17 -15.34 -7.37
C VAL A 106 4.17 -14.28 -6.91
N SER A 107 5.26 -14.69 -6.24
CA SER A 107 6.29 -13.75 -5.77
C SER A 107 6.94 -13.00 -6.93
N ARG A 108 7.32 -13.70 -8.01
CA ARG A 108 7.91 -13.07 -9.20
C ARG A 108 6.92 -12.20 -9.97
N SER A 109 5.66 -12.64 -10.10
CA SER A 109 4.63 -11.87 -10.80
C SER A 109 4.31 -10.57 -10.07
N ILE A 110 4.19 -10.61 -8.74
CA ILE A 110 3.96 -9.41 -7.94
C ILE A 110 5.15 -8.44 -8.05
N GLU A 111 6.39 -8.95 -8.02
CA GLU A 111 7.59 -8.13 -8.22
C GLU A 111 7.64 -7.48 -9.61
N ALA A 112 7.25 -8.22 -10.65
CA ALA A 112 7.24 -7.71 -12.02
C ALA A 112 6.15 -6.65 -12.28
N TRP A 113 5.02 -6.75 -11.60
CA TRP A 113 3.93 -5.77 -11.73
C TRP A 113 4.24 -4.41 -11.08
N PHE A 114 5.16 -4.39 -10.12
CA PHE A 114 5.59 -3.18 -9.42
C PHE A 114 7.04 -2.87 -9.79
N ASP A 115 7.23 -2.39 -11.05
CA ASP A 115 8.54 -2.04 -11.55
C ASP A 115 9.10 -0.81 -10.81
N THR A 116 10.21 -1.01 -10.10
CA THR A 116 10.95 0.06 -9.41
C THR A 116 11.44 1.17 -10.35
N ARG A 117 11.41 0.94 -11.67
CA ARG A 117 11.74 1.96 -12.68
C ARG A 117 10.65 3.01 -12.78
N VAL A 118 9.37 2.59 -12.70
CA VAL A 118 8.23 3.52 -12.72
C VAL A 118 8.23 4.40 -11.48
N GLU A 119 8.50 3.82 -10.31
CA GLU A 119 8.64 4.57 -9.06
C GLU A 119 9.72 5.66 -9.18
N ARG A 120 10.91 5.26 -9.59
CA ARG A 120 12.03 6.20 -9.79
C ARG A 120 11.73 7.26 -10.85
N ALA A 121 11.04 6.92 -11.91
CA ALA A 121 10.65 7.89 -12.94
C ALA A 121 9.63 8.90 -12.42
N LEU A 122 8.65 8.46 -11.61
CA LEU A 122 7.68 9.34 -10.98
C LEU A 122 8.33 10.24 -9.92
N ASP A 123 9.23 9.70 -9.09
CA ASP A 123 10.00 10.47 -8.11
C ASP A 123 10.86 11.52 -8.80
N ALA A 124 11.59 11.16 -9.85
CA ALA A 124 12.40 12.09 -10.63
C ALA A 124 11.54 13.16 -11.31
N GLY A 125 10.37 12.79 -11.84
CA GLY A 125 9.42 13.73 -12.43
C GLY A 125 8.85 14.72 -11.42
N LEU A 126 8.51 14.23 -10.22
CA LEU A 126 8.02 15.09 -9.13
C LEU A 126 9.11 16.04 -8.63
N ALA A 127 10.34 15.54 -8.44
CA ALA A 127 11.49 16.35 -8.06
C ALA A 127 11.77 17.42 -9.10
N LEU A 128 11.83 17.07 -10.38
CA LEU A 128 12.04 18.02 -11.47
C LEU A 128 10.97 19.11 -11.52
N GLY A 129 9.69 18.71 -11.35
CA GLY A 129 8.58 19.67 -11.30
C GLY A 129 8.73 20.65 -10.14
N LYS A 130 9.06 20.16 -8.95
CA LYS A 130 9.29 20.97 -7.75
C LYS A 130 10.49 21.90 -7.93
N ASP A 131 11.64 21.37 -8.37
CA ASP A 131 12.87 22.14 -8.57
C ASP A 131 12.66 23.25 -9.61
N THR A 132 11.88 22.99 -10.66
CA THR A 132 11.53 23.98 -11.68
C THR A 132 10.68 25.10 -11.10
N LEU A 133 9.67 24.77 -10.29
CA LEU A 133 8.82 25.76 -9.63
C LEU A 133 9.59 26.58 -8.60
N ASP A 134 10.46 25.95 -7.83
CA ASP A 134 11.33 26.61 -6.85
C ASP A 134 12.33 27.54 -7.55
N ALA A 135 12.88 27.13 -8.69
CA ALA A 135 13.75 27.98 -9.51
C ALA A 135 13.04 29.23 -10.07
N LEU A 136 11.79 29.05 -10.56
CA LEU A 136 10.98 30.19 -11.01
C LEU A 136 10.64 31.14 -9.86
N ALA A 137 10.32 30.63 -8.69
CA ALA A 137 10.05 31.43 -7.51
C ALA A 137 11.31 32.19 -7.05
N ALA A 138 12.47 31.55 -7.08
CA ALA A 138 13.75 32.18 -6.74
C ALA A 138 14.15 33.28 -7.74
N ASP A 139 13.95 33.05 -9.03
CA ASP A 139 14.17 34.06 -10.08
C ASP A 139 13.27 35.30 -9.88
N LEU A 140 11.98 35.05 -9.58
CA LEU A 140 11.04 36.13 -9.29
C LEU A 140 11.46 36.92 -8.04
N VAL A 141 11.93 36.26 -6.98
CA VAL A 141 12.46 36.90 -5.77
C VAL A 141 13.66 37.77 -6.08
N ALA A 142 14.62 37.25 -6.85
CA ALA A 142 15.84 38.01 -7.24
C ALA A 142 15.48 39.27 -8.04
N LYS A 143 14.59 39.12 -9.01
CA LYS A 143 14.07 40.27 -9.82
C LYS A 143 13.31 41.29 -8.97
N THR A 144 12.44 40.79 -8.05
CA THR A 144 11.68 41.65 -7.15
C THR A 144 12.62 42.43 -6.21
N ARG A 145 13.65 41.77 -5.68
CA ARG A 145 14.64 42.40 -4.82
C ARG A 145 15.40 43.51 -5.54
N THR A 146 15.90 43.26 -6.74
CA THR A 146 16.60 44.27 -7.55
C THR A 146 15.67 45.45 -7.86
N ALA A 147 14.40 45.19 -8.15
CA ALA A 147 13.40 46.21 -8.37
C ALA A 147 13.12 47.04 -7.10
N ALA A 148 13.03 46.38 -5.94
CA ALA A 148 12.83 47.04 -4.65
C ALA A 148 14.04 47.94 -4.28
N GLU A 149 15.27 47.50 -4.55
CA GLU A 149 16.50 48.28 -4.34
C GLU A 149 16.48 49.57 -5.19
N ARG A 150 16.09 49.49 -6.47
CA ARG A 150 15.95 50.66 -7.35
C ARG A 150 14.85 51.64 -6.87
N LEU A 151 13.76 51.14 -6.36
CA LEU A 151 12.69 51.97 -5.77
C LEU A 151 13.11 52.64 -4.45
N GLY A 152 14.11 52.12 -3.78
CA GLY A 152 14.68 52.66 -2.55
C GLY A 152 15.69 53.82 -2.78
N GLU A 153 16.10 54.14 -4.03
CA GLU A 153 17.02 55.23 -4.33
C GLU A 153 16.41 56.59 -3.94
N PRO A 154 17.24 57.56 -3.47
CA PRO A 154 16.76 58.82 -2.94
C PRO A 154 15.95 59.68 -3.91
N ASN A 155 16.14 59.52 -5.21
CA ASN A 155 15.47 60.27 -6.29
C ASN A 155 14.35 59.47 -6.96
N ALA A 156 14.03 58.26 -6.50
CA ALA A 156 12.98 57.44 -7.12
C ALA A 156 11.58 57.97 -6.76
N LYS A 157 10.90 58.53 -7.73
CA LYS A 157 9.49 58.89 -7.58
C LYS A 157 8.64 57.63 -7.67
N THR A 158 8.04 57.25 -6.56
CA THR A 158 7.15 56.07 -6.49
C THR A 158 5.74 56.50 -6.88
N ASN A 159 5.40 56.42 -8.14
CA ASN A 159 4.06 56.69 -8.69
C ASN A 159 3.62 55.49 -9.55
N THR A 160 2.33 55.44 -9.85
CA THR A 160 1.69 54.36 -10.62
C THR A 160 2.38 54.08 -11.95
N LEU A 161 2.93 55.12 -12.63
CA LEU A 161 3.65 54.97 -13.90
C LEU A 161 4.98 54.19 -13.76
N VAL A 162 5.68 54.41 -12.67
CA VAL A 162 6.92 53.70 -12.38
C VAL A 162 6.64 52.23 -12.08
N LEU A 163 5.61 51.95 -11.28
CA LEU A 163 5.20 50.58 -11.00
C LEU A 163 4.67 49.87 -12.27
N GLU A 164 3.97 50.58 -13.16
CA GLU A 164 3.52 50.03 -14.44
C GLU A 164 4.69 49.60 -15.33
N ARG A 165 5.69 50.47 -15.48
CA ARG A 165 6.93 50.13 -16.22
C ARG A 165 7.66 48.96 -15.59
N LEU A 166 7.71 48.91 -14.27
CA LEU A 166 8.30 47.78 -13.54
C LEU A 166 7.55 46.51 -13.79
N ARG A 167 6.22 46.54 -13.79
CA ARG A 167 5.38 45.39 -14.10
C ARG A 167 5.68 44.85 -15.50
N GLU A 168 5.75 45.70 -16.49
CA GLU A 168 6.13 45.33 -17.86
C GLU A 168 7.54 44.75 -17.96
N GLN A 169 8.53 45.37 -17.28
CA GLN A 169 9.90 44.87 -17.26
C GLN A 169 10.06 43.50 -16.60
N LEU A 170 9.29 43.25 -15.55
CA LEU A 170 9.30 41.97 -14.82
C LEU A 170 8.44 40.89 -15.51
N GLY A 171 7.62 41.27 -16.48
CA GLY A 171 6.63 40.37 -17.05
C GLY A 171 5.60 39.89 -16.01
N ALA A 172 5.31 40.74 -15.03
CA ALA A 172 4.43 40.42 -13.92
C ALA A 172 2.98 40.75 -14.24
N ASP A 173 2.03 40.02 -13.65
CA ASP A 173 0.62 40.28 -13.78
C ASP A 173 0.20 41.43 -12.86
N GLU A 174 0.79 41.53 -11.68
CA GLU A 174 0.51 42.54 -10.68
C GLU A 174 1.77 42.98 -9.96
N VAL A 175 1.91 44.27 -9.73
CA VAL A 175 2.95 44.88 -8.87
C VAL A 175 2.29 45.82 -7.88
N THR A 176 2.53 45.59 -6.61
CA THR A 176 1.91 46.29 -5.50
C THR A 176 2.94 46.81 -4.53
N LEU A 177 2.89 48.09 -4.18
CA LEU A 177 3.65 48.65 -3.09
C LEU A 177 2.83 48.61 -1.79
N LEU A 178 3.43 48.04 -0.76
CA LEU A 178 2.81 47.89 0.55
C LEU A 178 3.52 48.75 1.60
N GLY A 179 2.77 49.25 2.58
CA GLY A 179 3.33 49.86 3.77
C GLY A 179 3.90 48.86 4.77
N ALA A 180 4.50 49.34 5.86
CA ALA A 180 5.05 48.52 6.93
C ALA A 180 4.04 47.59 7.59
N ASP A 181 2.78 47.98 7.58
CA ASP A 181 1.64 47.24 8.10
C ASP A 181 1.05 46.22 7.09
N GLY A 182 1.66 46.14 5.90
CA GLY A 182 1.19 45.26 4.80
C GLY A 182 -0.06 45.79 4.10
N ARG A 183 -0.45 47.07 4.30
CA ARG A 183 -1.54 47.71 3.56
C ARG A 183 -1.06 48.16 2.19
N VAL A 184 -1.95 48.01 1.19
CA VAL A 184 -1.71 48.44 -0.18
C VAL A 184 -1.62 49.94 -0.23
N GLN A 185 -0.53 50.51 -0.71
CA GLN A 185 -0.34 51.92 -0.99
C GLN A 185 -0.65 52.26 -2.44
N VAL A 186 -0.03 51.52 -3.36
CA VAL A 186 -0.20 51.65 -4.82
C VAL A 186 -0.19 50.28 -5.45
N THR A 187 -1.08 50.01 -6.39
CA THR A 187 -1.10 48.72 -7.15
C THR A 187 -1.25 49.02 -8.62
N THR A 188 -0.72 48.14 -9.45
CA THR A 188 -0.86 48.18 -10.92
C THR A 188 -1.07 46.78 -11.46
N GLY A 189 -1.85 46.64 -12.52
CA GLY A 189 -2.10 45.34 -13.15
C GLY A 189 -3.12 44.46 -12.42
N ALA A 190 -3.72 44.92 -11.33
CA ALA A 190 -4.70 44.16 -10.59
C ALA A 190 -5.91 43.79 -11.47
N SER A 191 -6.11 42.53 -11.74
CA SER A 191 -7.33 42.01 -12.35
C SER A 191 -8.50 42.23 -11.41
N PRO A 192 -9.68 42.72 -11.89
CA PRO A 192 -10.86 42.94 -11.05
C PRO A 192 -11.33 41.69 -10.28
N GLN A 193 -10.94 40.51 -10.72
CA GLN A 193 -11.27 39.21 -10.11
C GLN A 193 -10.46 38.88 -8.86
N PHE A 194 -9.32 39.51 -8.67
CA PHE A 194 -8.38 39.20 -7.57
C PHE A 194 -8.05 40.50 -6.85
N GLY A 195 -8.91 41.21 -6.26
CA GLY A 195 -8.58 42.46 -5.55
C GLY A 195 -7.16 42.39 -4.94
N ALA A 196 -6.47 43.51 -4.77
CA ALA A 196 -5.11 43.54 -4.24
C ALA A 196 -5.05 42.79 -2.89
N ASP A 197 -4.80 41.49 -2.96
CA ASP A 197 -4.82 40.61 -1.80
C ASP A 197 -3.66 40.95 -0.86
N ARG A 198 -3.99 41.18 0.38
CA ARG A 198 -3.02 41.39 1.44
C ARG A 198 -2.12 40.14 1.52
N PRO A 199 -0.78 40.27 1.53
CA PRO A 199 0.11 39.13 1.66
C PRO A 199 -0.15 38.39 2.97
N ALA A 200 -0.05 37.06 2.94
CA ALA A 200 -0.18 36.23 4.13
C ALA A 200 0.84 36.63 5.21
N ALA A 201 0.44 36.66 6.47
CA ALA A 201 1.31 37.04 7.57
C ALA A 201 2.65 36.25 7.61
N PRO A 202 2.72 34.95 7.31
CA PRO A 202 3.98 34.21 7.25
C PRO A 202 4.91 34.69 6.14
N LEU A 203 4.39 35.10 4.97
CA LEU A 203 5.20 35.64 3.88
C LEU A 203 5.83 36.99 4.28
N LEU A 204 5.05 37.87 4.88
CA LEU A 204 5.54 39.14 5.43
C LEU A 204 6.64 38.93 6.46
N LYS A 205 6.48 38.00 7.36
CA LYS A 205 7.48 37.65 8.40
C LYS A 205 8.78 37.17 7.76
N ARG A 206 8.71 36.26 6.78
CA ARG A 206 9.89 35.77 6.04
C ARG A 206 10.58 36.90 5.28
N ALA A 207 9.82 37.70 4.54
CA ALA A 207 10.36 38.84 3.79
C ALA A 207 11.07 39.86 4.70
N ARG A 208 10.60 40.05 5.95
CA ARG A 208 11.27 40.90 6.94
C ARG A 208 12.57 40.30 7.44
N GLN A 209 12.64 38.98 7.61
CA GLN A 209 13.84 38.28 8.09
C GLN A 209 14.92 38.17 6.98
N ASP A 210 14.51 37.75 5.78
CA ASP A 210 15.43 37.39 4.70
C ASP A 210 15.56 38.51 3.65
N ARG A 211 14.94 39.69 3.90
CA ARG A 211 14.86 40.84 3.01
C ARG A 211 14.00 40.58 1.75
N ALA A 212 13.78 39.37 1.36
CA ALA A 212 12.85 38.97 0.31
C ALA A 212 12.38 37.53 0.51
N ALA A 213 11.15 37.23 0.11
CA ALA A 213 10.56 35.88 0.22
C ALA A 213 9.59 35.64 -0.93
N SER A 214 9.34 34.38 -1.26
CA SER A 214 8.31 33.98 -2.22
C SER A 214 7.35 32.95 -1.62
N GLN A 215 6.18 32.85 -2.26
CA GLN A 215 5.17 31.84 -1.99
C GLN A 215 4.52 31.44 -3.30
N LEU A 216 4.36 30.13 -3.49
CA LEU A 216 3.58 29.57 -4.60
C LEU A 216 2.16 29.35 -4.10
N GLU A 217 1.16 29.83 -4.86
CA GLU A 217 -0.26 29.72 -4.53
C GLU A 217 -1.00 28.98 -5.64
N GLY A 218 -2.06 28.25 -5.29
CA GLY A 218 -2.90 27.53 -6.25
C GLY A 218 -2.35 26.17 -6.70
N LEU A 219 -1.30 25.64 -6.04
CA LEU A 219 -0.77 24.28 -6.24
C LEU A 219 -1.29 23.30 -5.20
N GLU A 220 -1.90 23.79 -4.12
CA GLU A 220 -2.47 22.96 -3.07
C GLU A 220 -3.88 22.47 -3.47
N ASP A 221 -4.18 21.24 -3.05
CA ASP A 221 -5.36 20.48 -3.44
C ASP A 221 -6.70 21.25 -3.48
N GLU A 222 -7.56 20.83 -4.40
CA GLU A 222 -8.92 21.29 -4.69
C GLU A 222 -9.91 21.32 -3.50
N ILE A 223 -9.50 21.03 -2.28
CA ILE A 223 -10.37 21.02 -1.08
C ILE A 223 -10.60 22.44 -0.50
N GLY A 224 -10.43 23.46 -1.30
CA GLY A 224 -10.68 24.85 -0.90
C GLY A 224 -10.36 25.88 -1.96
N ALA A 225 -9.80 25.48 -3.06
CA ALA A 225 -9.52 26.38 -4.17
C ALA A 225 -10.81 26.70 -4.92
N THR A 226 -11.13 27.96 -5.05
CA THR A 226 -12.18 28.45 -5.96
C THR A 226 -11.89 27.91 -7.37
N PRO A 227 -12.84 27.22 -8.03
CA PRO A 227 -12.64 26.70 -9.37
C PRO A 227 -12.22 27.85 -10.30
N GLY A 228 -10.98 27.83 -10.78
CA GLY A 228 -10.46 28.85 -11.69
C GLY A 228 -9.30 29.69 -11.19
N SER A 229 -8.78 29.52 -9.97
CA SER A 229 -7.59 30.22 -9.54
C SER A 229 -6.35 29.63 -10.25
N ALA A 230 -5.81 30.38 -11.21
CA ALA A 230 -4.57 30.02 -11.87
C ALA A 230 -3.44 30.01 -10.82
N ALA A 231 -2.60 28.97 -10.85
CA ALA A 231 -1.44 28.89 -9.98
C ALA A 231 -0.52 30.10 -10.24
N ARG A 232 -0.05 30.74 -9.19
CA ARG A 232 0.73 31.96 -9.25
C ARG A 232 1.91 31.94 -8.27
N ALA A 233 3.00 32.61 -8.65
CA ALA A 233 4.12 32.90 -7.77
C ALA A 233 3.97 34.32 -7.23
N ARG A 234 4.10 34.47 -5.93
CA ARG A 234 4.09 35.77 -5.25
C ARG A 234 5.46 36.00 -4.62
N ALA A 235 6.13 37.08 -4.95
CA ALA A 235 7.38 37.47 -4.33
C ALA A 235 7.19 38.81 -3.58
N LEU A 236 7.84 38.93 -2.44
CA LEU A 236 7.79 40.08 -1.59
C LEU A 236 9.23 40.48 -1.23
N ALA A 237 9.60 41.74 -1.45
CA ALA A 237 10.93 42.27 -1.08
C ALA A 237 10.82 43.60 -0.32
N VAL A 238 11.73 43.80 0.62
CA VAL A 238 11.82 45.05 1.40
C VAL A 238 12.40 46.15 0.51
N VAL A 239 11.72 47.29 0.42
CA VAL A 239 12.18 48.48 -0.23
C VAL A 239 13.02 49.28 0.78
N PRO A 240 14.35 49.40 0.57
CA PRO A 240 15.19 50.17 1.50
C PRO A 240 14.78 51.63 1.53
N SER A 241 14.64 52.20 2.72
CA SER A 241 14.36 53.62 2.88
C SER A 241 15.66 54.40 2.79
N ALA A 242 15.72 55.36 1.85
CA ALA A 242 16.86 56.25 1.71
C ALA A 242 16.98 57.30 2.83
N SER A 243 16.00 57.43 3.70
CA SER A 243 15.97 58.39 4.80
C SER A 243 16.65 57.79 6.05
N LEU A 244 17.68 58.47 6.54
CA LEU A 244 18.37 58.19 7.82
C LEU A 244 17.51 58.53 9.05
N SER A 245 16.21 58.72 8.90
CA SER A 245 15.31 59.01 10.01
C SER A 245 15.00 57.75 10.82
N LEU A 246 15.10 57.83 12.13
CA LEU A 246 14.75 56.76 13.07
C LEU A 246 13.29 56.20 12.96
N SER A 247 12.46 56.87 12.18
CA SER A 247 11.05 56.49 11.92
C SER A 247 10.80 56.06 10.45
N ALA A 248 11.86 55.68 9.69
CA ALA A 248 11.65 55.16 8.35
C ALA A 248 10.93 53.82 8.41
N GLU A 249 9.66 53.83 8.07
CA GLU A 249 8.85 52.60 7.98
C GLU A 249 9.30 51.77 6.75
N ASP A 250 9.58 50.48 6.98
CA ASP A 250 9.90 49.55 5.92
C ASP A 250 8.71 49.44 4.94
N ARG A 251 8.94 49.70 3.66
CA ARG A 251 7.95 49.42 2.62
C ARG A 251 8.27 48.09 1.95
N TYR A 252 7.28 47.49 1.35
CA TYR A 252 7.46 46.22 0.65
C TYR A 252 6.97 46.32 -0.78
N LEU A 253 7.75 45.76 -1.71
CA LEU A 253 7.34 45.54 -3.08
C LEU A 253 6.86 44.11 -3.22
N MET A 254 5.61 43.96 -3.61
CA MET A 254 4.99 42.67 -3.91
C MET A 254 4.85 42.53 -5.42
N VAL A 255 5.27 41.40 -5.97
CA VAL A 255 5.14 41.06 -7.39
C VAL A 255 4.44 39.72 -7.49
N VAL A 256 3.41 39.66 -8.32
CA VAL A 256 2.64 38.45 -8.60
C VAL A 256 2.78 38.10 -10.08
N GLN A 257 3.11 36.83 -10.34
CA GLN A 257 3.25 36.31 -11.69
C GLN A 257 2.51 34.98 -11.80
N ALA A 258 1.67 34.84 -12.83
CA ALA A 258 1.01 33.58 -13.14
C ALA A 258 2.04 32.54 -13.59
N LEU A 259 1.87 31.34 -13.08
CA LEU A 259 2.70 30.22 -13.51
C LEU A 259 2.22 29.67 -14.86
N PRO A 260 3.14 29.25 -15.75
CA PRO A 260 2.75 28.65 -17.02
C PRO A 260 1.82 27.45 -16.81
N ARG A 261 0.62 27.49 -17.43
CA ARG A 261 -0.39 26.43 -17.28
C ARG A 261 0.12 25.04 -17.63
N ALA A 262 1.05 24.94 -18.57
CA ALA A 262 1.66 23.66 -18.93
C ALA A 262 2.48 23.06 -17.77
N LEU A 263 3.23 23.88 -17.03
CA LEU A 263 4.01 23.40 -15.87
C LEU A 263 3.11 22.97 -14.71
N THR A 264 2.12 23.80 -14.38
CA THR A 264 1.18 23.51 -13.29
C THR A 264 0.32 22.30 -13.60
N GLY A 265 -0.18 22.17 -14.82
CA GLY A 265 -0.96 21.01 -15.26
C GLY A 265 -0.14 19.73 -15.22
N ASN A 266 1.08 19.75 -15.75
CA ASN A 266 1.97 18.58 -15.72
C ASN A 266 2.37 18.19 -14.30
N ALA A 267 2.67 19.16 -13.43
CA ALA A 267 2.99 18.91 -12.03
C ALA A 267 1.83 18.22 -11.29
N LEU A 268 0.60 18.69 -11.50
CA LEU A 268 -0.61 18.10 -10.90
C LEU A 268 -0.85 16.65 -11.42
N VAL A 269 -0.66 16.42 -12.72
CA VAL A 269 -0.78 15.08 -13.32
C VAL A 269 0.24 14.11 -12.72
N VAL A 270 1.50 14.53 -12.61
CA VAL A 270 2.57 13.70 -11.99
C VAL A 270 2.26 13.45 -10.52
N GLN A 271 1.80 14.45 -9.78
CA GLN A 271 1.42 14.31 -8.39
C GLN A 271 0.23 13.35 -8.20
N ALA A 272 -0.78 13.44 -9.05
CA ALA A 272 -1.93 12.52 -9.04
C ALA A 272 -1.48 11.07 -9.35
N ALA A 273 -0.65 10.89 -10.38
CA ALA A 273 -0.09 9.59 -10.74
C ALA A 273 0.77 9.00 -9.61
N TYR A 274 1.56 9.83 -8.93
CA TYR A 274 2.37 9.43 -7.78
C TYR A 274 1.51 8.97 -6.60
N ARG A 275 0.44 9.71 -6.26
CA ARG A 275 -0.51 9.32 -5.21
C ARG A 275 -1.21 8.00 -5.54
N GLU A 276 -1.67 7.83 -6.77
CA GLU A 276 -2.29 6.58 -7.22
C GLU A 276 -1.29 5.42 -7.13
N TYR A 277 -0.04 5.63 -7.52
CA TYR A 277 1.01 4.63 -7.41
C TYR A 277 1.30 4.24 -5.95
N GLN A 278 1.38 5.23 -5.04
CA GLN A 278 1.56 5.00 -3.60
C GLN A 278 0.41 4.17 -3.01
N GLN A 279 -0.83 4.45 -3.39
CA GLN A 279 -1.98 3.65 -2.96
C GLN A 279 -1.89 2.20 -3.45
N ARG A 280 -1.42 2.00 -4.69
CA ARG A 280 -1.20 0.65 -5.24
C ARG A 280 -0.08 -0.10 -4.53
N ILE A 281 1.01 0.57 -4.15
CA ILE A 281 2.09 -0.03 -3.36
C ILE A 281 1.61 -0.52 -2.01
N LEU A 282 0.80 0.26 -1.30
CA LEU A 282 0.21 -0.16 -0.02
C LEU A 282 -0.66 -1.41 -0.17
N ALA A 283 -1.42 -1.50 -1.27
CA ALA A 283 -2.22 -2.68 -1.59
C ALA A 283 -1.37 -3.92 -1.92
N ARG A 284 -0.13 -3.76 -2.44
CA ARG A 284 0.78 -4.86 -2.81
C ARG A 284 1.06 -5.81 -1.67
N GLU A 285 1.38 -5.27 -0.50
CA GLU A 285 1.73 -6.10 0.67
C GLU A 285 0.51 -6.88 1.20
N GLY A 286 -0.66 -6.27 1.14
CA GLY A 286 -1.93 -6.93 1.44
C GLY A 286 -2.20 -8.09 0.49
N LEU A 287 -2.07 -7.88 -0.83
CA LEU A 287 -2.21 -8.91 -1.85
C LEU A 287 -1.22 -10.07 -1.66
N ARG A 288 0.05 -9.76 -1.43
CA ARG A 288 1.09 -10.79 -1.19
C ARG A 288 0.76 -11.66 0.02
N ARG A 289 0.41 -11.05 1.14
CA ARG A 289 0.03 -11.79 2.37
C ARG A 289 -1.19 -12.66 2.15
N MET A 290 -2.16 -12.16 1.40
CA MET A 290 -3.38 -12.87 1.08
C MET A 290 -3.11 -14.10 0.20
N TYR A 291 -2.35 -13.95 -0.89
CA TYR A 291 -2.00 -15.07 -1.76
C TYR A 291 -1.18 -16.13 -1.04
N ILE A 292 -0.15 -15.73 -0.28
CA ILE A 292 0.66 -16.65 0.51
C ILE A 292 -0.22 -17.36 1.56
N GLY A 293 -1.10 -16.63 2.24
CA GLY A 293 -2.03 -17.20 3.21
C GLY A 293 -2.96 -18.26 2.62
N THR A 294 -3.57 -17.96 1.46
CA THR A 294 -4.46 -18.91 0.77
C THR A 294 -3.71 -20.13 0.24
N LEU A 295 -2.52 -19.94 -0.34
CA LEU A 295 -1.67 -21.06 -0.79
C LEU A 295 -1.27 -21.96 0.38
N THR A 296 -0.85 -21.37 1.50
CA THR A 296 -0.46 -22.13 2.70
C THR A 296 -1.65 -22.91 3.27
N LEU A 297 -2.82 -22.29 3.33
CA LEU A 297 -4.04 -22.96 3.78
C LEU A 297 -4.42 -24.13 2.87
N THR A 298 -4.34 -23.93 1.55
CA THR A 298 -4.60 -24.97 0.55
C THR A 298 -3.64 -26.14 0.68
N LEU A 299 -2.34 -25.85 0.92
CA LEU A 299 -1.34 -26.87 1.17
C LEU A 299 -1.68 -27.68 2.43
N VAL A 300 -1.99 -27.01 3.55
CA VAL A 300 -2.34 -27.68 4.81
C VAL A 300 -3.56 -28.56 4.62
N LEU A 301 -4.57 -28.10 3.91
CA LEU A 301 -5.78 -28.87 3.62
C LEU A 301 -5.48 -30.07 2.71
N SER A 302 -4.63 -29.90 1.70
CA SER A 302 -4.18 -30.98 0.82
C SER A 302 -3.41 -32.06 1.58
N VAL A 303 -2.46 -31.65 2.44
CA VAL A 303 -1.71 -32.57 3.29
C VAL A 303 -2.65 -33.32 4.25
N PHE A 304 -3.58 -32.62 4.86
CA PHE A 304 -4.59 -33.24 5.73
C PHE A 304 -5.42 -34.27 4.99
N GLY A 305 -5.93 -33.92 3.80
CA GLY A 305 -6.68 -34.83 2.95
C GLY A 305 -5.89 -36.08 2.54
N ALA A 306 -4.64 -35.89 2.17
CA ALA A 306 -3.74 -36.98 1.80
C ALA A 306 -3.46 -37.93 2.98
N VAL A 307 -3.16 -37.39 4.16
CA VAL A 307 -2.93 -38.19 5.38
C VAL A 307 -4.18 -38.95 5.79
N LEU A 308 -5.33 -38.30 5.73
CA LEU A 308 -6.63 -38.93 6.06
C LEU A 308 -6.94 -40.06 5.10
N LEU A 309 -6.80 -39.82 3.80
CA LEU A 309 -7.00 -40.84 2.76
C LEU A 309 -6.03 -42.02 2.97
N ALA A 310 -4.77 -41.74 3.27
CA ALA A 310 -3.75 -42.74 3.58
C ALA A 310 -4.15 -43.61 4.78
N VAL A 311 -4.66 -43.01 5.86
CA VAL A 311 -5.10 -43.75 7.05
C VAL A 311 -6.35 -44.59 6.76
N VAL A 312 -7.32 -44.04 6.02
CA VAL A 312 -8.56 -44.77 5.65
C VAL A 312 -8.24 -45.95 4.75
N LEU A 313 -7.52 -45.72 3.64
CA LEU A 313 -7.13 -46.79 2.71
C LEU A 313 -6.24 -47.84 3.37
N GLY A 314 -5.25 -47.37 4.15
CA GLY A 314 -4.38 -48.27 4.91
C GLY A 314 -5.14 -49.18 5.84
N ASN A 315 -6.13 -48.64 6.56
CA ASN A 315 -7.00 -49.46 7.43
C ASN A 315 -7.91 -50.42 6.64
N GLN A 316 -8.46 -50.00 5.49
CA GLN A 316 -9.33 -50.82 4.65
C GLN A 316 -8.56 -52.00 4.05
N MET A 317 -7.31 -51.78 3.59
CA MET A 317 -6.49 -52.82 2.99
C MET A 317 -5.83 -53.74 4.03
N ALA A 318 -5.42 -53.19 5.15
CA ALA A 318 -4.73 -53.99 6.20
C ALA A 318 -5.68 -54.92 6.95
N ARG A 319 -6.96 -54.54 7.17
CA ARG A 319 -7.91 -55.36 7.93
C ARG A 319 -8.17 -56.76 7.35
N PRO A 320 -8.54 -56.93 6.05
CA PRO A 320 -8.75 -58.24 5.47
C PRO A 320 -7.49 -59.11 5.54
N LEU A 321 -6.31 -58.52 5.29
CA LEU A 321 -5.04 -59.26 5.35
C LEU A 321 -4.72 -59.76 6.77
N LEU A 322 -5.00 -58.94 7.79
CA LEU A 322 -4.82 -59.32 9.18
C LEU A 322 -5.84 -60.40 9.62
N MET A 323 -7.07 -60.33 9.15
CA MET A 323 -8.08 -61.38 9.41
C MET A 323 -7.67 -62.71 8.76
N LEU A 324 -7.18 -62.70 7.52
CA LEU A 324 -6.66 -63.89 6.84
C LEU A 324 -5.45 -64.43 7.56
N ALA A 325 -4.47 -63.62 7.95
CA ALA A 325 -3.30 -64.06 8.66
C ALA A 325 -3.62 -64.66 10.04
N GLU A 326 -4.60 -64.09 10.75
CA GLU A 326 -5.06 -64.62 12.03
C GLU A 326 -5.84 -65.95 11.84
N GLY A 327 -6.66 -66.06 10.78
CA GLY A 327 -7.36 -67.30 10.43
C GLY A 327 -6.36 -68.45 10.09
N VAL A 328 -5.33 -68.16 9.27
CA VAL A 328 -4.28 -69.15 8.97
C VAL A 328 -3.55 -69.55 10.23
N ARG A 329 -3.23 -68.65 11.12
CA ARG A 329 -2.56 -68.92 12.39
C ARG A 329 -3.43 -69.81 13.32
N GLN A 330 -4.72 -69.60 13.37
CA GLN A 330 -5.68 -70.39 14.16
C GLN A 330 -5.76 -71.80 13.60
N VAL A 331 -5.86 -71.98 12.29
CA VAL A 331 -5.83 -73.27 11.62
C VAL A 331 -4.49 -74.01 11.87
N ALA A 332 -3.34 -73.30 11.79
CA ALA A 332 -2.05 -73.87 12.09
C ALA A 332 -1.89 -74.24 13.57
N ALA A 333 -2.63 -73.67 14.49
CA ALA A 333 -2.69 -74.00 15.92
C ALA A 333 -3.66 -75.13 16.24
N GLY A 334 -4.34 -75.72 15.22
CA GLY A 334 -5.27 -76.85 15.42
C GLY A 334 -6.68 -76.45 15.77
N ASP A 335 -7.08 -75.16 15.80
CA ASP A 335 -8.42 -74.70 16.05
C ASP A 335 -9.22 -74.69 14.74
N LEU A 336 -9.93 -75.79 14.45
CA LEU A 336 -10.78 -76.02 13.27
C LEU A 336 -12.26 -75.61 13.49
N GLY A 337 -12.58 -74.93 14.57
CA GLY A 337 -13.95 -74.51 14.89
C GLY A 337 -14.46 -73.50 13.89
N ALA A 338 -15.66 -73.78 13.30
CA ALA A 338 -16.32 -72.82 12.44
C ALA A 338 -16.79 -71.58 13.23
N LYS A 339 -16.17 -70.44 12.89
CA LYS A 339 -16.58 -69.10 13.44
C LYS A 339 -17.31 -68.31 12.38
N PRO A 340 -18.37 -67.55 12.71
CA PRO A 340 -19.15 -66.74 11.80
C PRO A 340 -18.36 -65.56 11.19
#